data_5fcbc385afc6cea9b695fe1d0cd62dd6
#
_entry.id   5fcbc385afc6cea9b695fe1d0cd62dd6
#
_cell.length_a   1.000
_cell.length_b   1.000
_cell.length_c   1.000
_cell.angle_alpha   90.00
_cell.angle_beta   90.00
_cell.angle_gamma   90.00
#
_symmetry.space_group_name_H-M   'P 1'
#
loop_
_entity.id
_entity.type
_entity.pdbx_description
1 polymer ?
#
loop_
_entity_poly.entity_id
_entity_poly.type
_entity_poly.pdbx_seq_one_letter_code
_entity_poly.pdbx_strand_id
1 'polypeptide(L)'
;ILRWNALVMVMRANEKYNEVGGHIASYASCAEIFEVGFNHFFKGGDNADLVFYQPHSSTGVYARAFLEGRLSQEQLENYRHEANGGGLSSYCHPYLMPDFWSFPTGSMGIGPMSSIYQARFLKYLENRNLLKTNKHVWGVFGDGEMDEPESQGAYLCSSRKIR
;
A
#
# COMPACT_ATOMS: atom_id res chain seq x y z
N ILE A 1 5.32 18.56 -4.52
CA ILE A 1 6.58 17.91 -4.05
C ILE A 1 6.46 16.40 -4.18
N LEU A 2 5.45 15.71 -3.58
CA LEU A 2 5.33 14.25 -3.59
C LEU A 2 5.30 13.65 -5.01
N ARG A 3 4.48 14.21 -5.91
CA ARG A 3 4.43 13.78 -7.31
C ARG A 3 5.79 13.92 -8.01
N TRP A 4 6.50 15.00 -7.71
CA TRP A 4 7.84 15.23 -8.21
C TRP A 4 8.82 14.19 -7.70
N ASN A 5 8.83 13.93 -6.39
CA ASN A 5 9.73 12.94 -5.78
C ASN A 5 9.46 11.54 -6.32
N ALA A 6 8.19 11.15 -6.48
CA ALA A 6 7.83 9.87 -7.07
C ALA A 6 8.31 9.74 -8.54
N LEU A 7 8.13 10.80 -9.34
CA LEU A 7 8.61 10.85 -10.72
C LEU A 7 10.14 10.75 -10.79
N VAL A 8 10.84 11.58 -10.02
CA VAL A 8 12.31 11.63 -10.03
C VAL A 8 12.91 10.32 -9.56
N MET A 9 12.33 9.67 -8.55
CA MET A 9 12.76 8.34 -8.10
C MET A 9 12.73 7.33 -9.24
N VAL A 10 11.63 7.25 -9.98
CA VAL A 10 11.49 6.34 -11.12
C VAL A 10 12.45 6.71 -12.25
N MET A 11 12.57 8.00 -12.60
CA MET A 11 13.49 8.46 -13.66
C MET A 11 14.95 8.12 -13.34
N ARG A 12 15.41 8.44 -12.13
CA ARG A 12 16.79 8.15 -11.71
C ARG A 12 17.10 6.64 -11.70
N ALA A 13 16.15 5.83 -11.24
CA ALA A 13 16.32 4.38 -11.29
C ALA A 13 16.46 3.88 -12.72
N ASN A 14 15.68 4.41 -13.68
CA ASN A 14 15.78 4.03 -15.09
C ASN A 14 17.02 4.59 -15.79
N GLU A 15 17.56 5.73 -15.35
CA GLU A 15 18.87 6.24 -15.85
C GLU A 15 20.04 5.38 -15.35
N LYS A 16 19.97 4.92 -14.12
CA LYS A 16 21.03 4.11 -13.48
C LYS A 16 20.99 2.65 -13.92
N TYR A 17 19.81 2.12 -14.12
CA TYR A 17 19.57 0.72 -14.44
C TYR A 17 18.60 0.62 -15.62
N ASN A 18 18.97 -0.11 -16.65
CA ASN A 18 18.10 -0.30 -17.80
C ASN A 18 16.83 -1.09 -17.43
N GLU A 19 15.71 -0.70 -18.01
CA GLU A 19 14.43 -1.43 -17.97
C GLU A 19 13.84 -1.66 -16.56
N VAL A 20 14.15 -0.83 -15.58
CA VAL A 20 13.56 -0.92 -14.23
C VAL A 20 12.07 -0.63 -14.25
N GLY A 21 11.64 0.29 -15.11
CA GLY A 21 10.24 0.70 -15.20
C GLY A 21 9.75 1.50 -14.00
N GLY A 22 8.45 1.55 -13.81
CA GLY A 22 7.75 2.25 -12.74
C GLY A 22 6.34 2.65 -13.15
N HIS A 23 5.42 2.68 -12.21
CA HIS A 23 4.00 2.93 -12.49
C HIS A 23 3.59 4.36 -12.07
N ILE A 24 4.15 5.36 -12.76
CA ILE A 24 3.91 6.78 -12.44
C ILE A 24 2.43 7.15 -12.61
N ALA A 25 1.78 6.65 -13.67
CA ALA A 25 0.38 6.96 -13.96
C ALA A 25 -0.56 6.40 -12.88
N SER A 26 -0.30 5.20 -12.38
CA SER A 26 -1.10 4.61 -11.28
C SER A 26 -1.04 5.46 -10.02
N TYR A 27 0.14 5.94 -9.65
CA TYR A 27 0.24 6.88 -8.53
C TYR A 27 -0.43 8.23 -8.85
N ALA A 28 -0.22 8.77 -10.05
CA ALA A 28 -0.79 10.05 -10.42
C ALA A 28 -2.32 10.09 -10.29
N SER A 29 -2.99 8.96 -10.58
CA SER A 29 -4.45 8.85 -10.48
C SER A 29 -4.97 8.82 -9.04
N CYS A 30 -4.18 8.36 -8.08
CA CYS A 30 -4.58 8.27 -6.67
C CYS A 30 -3.81 9.23 -5.72
N ALA A 31 -3.01 10.14 -6.29
CA ALA A 31 -2.14 11.02 -5.50
C ALA A 31 -2.91 11.89 -4.51
N GLU A 32 -4.06 12.43 -4.91
CA GLU A 32 -4.93 13.22 -4.03
C GLU A 32 -5.56 12.36 -2.94
N ILE A 33 -5.95 11.13 -3.25
CA ILE A 33 -6.50 10.19 -2.28
C ILE A 33 -5.46 9.91 -1.18
N PHE A 34 -4.21 9.67 -1.57
CA PHE A 34 -3.13 9.45 -0.62
C PHE A 34 -2.84 10.70 0.22
N GLU A 35 -2.75 11.86 -0.42
CA GLU A 35 -2.44 13.10 0.30
C GLU A 35 -3.51 13.44 1.33
N VAL A 36 -4.77 13.34 0.95
CA VAL A 36 -5.91 13.55 1.86
C VAL A 36 -5.96 12.45 2.92
N GLY A 37 -5.73 11.20 2.53
CA GLY A 37 -5.69 10.06 3.43
C GLY A 37 -4.63 10.22 4.54
N PHE A 38 -3.39 10.49 4.17
CA PHE A 38 -2.28 10.66 5.11
C PHE A 38 -2.43 11.88 6.02
N ASN A 39 -3.00 12.97 5.52
CA ASN A 39 -3.09 14.20 6.31
C ASN A 39 -4.33 14.27 7.20
N HIS A 40 -5.41 13.55 6.86
CA HIS A 40 -6.71 13.78 7.52
C HIS A 40 -7.43 12.51 7.99
N PHE A 41 -7.13 11.34 7.42
CA PHE A 41 -7.94 10.14 7.67
C PHE A 41 -7.17 8.97 8.27
N PHE A 42 -6.00 8.63 7.74
CA PHE A 42 -5.24 7.48 8.22
C PHE A 42 -4.61 7.80 9.57
N LYS A 43 -4.99 7.05 10.58
CA LYS A 43 -4.46 7.23 11.93
C LYS A 43 -3.11 6.52 12.07
N GLY A 44 -2.15 7.21 12.68
CA GLY A 44 -0.85 6.65 13.03
C GLY A 44 -0.75 6.30 14.52
N GLY A 45 0.45 5.87 14.95
CA GLY A 45 0.76 5.54 16.35
C GLY A 45 0.27 4.16 16.79
N ASP A 46 0.10 3.95 18.09
CA ASP A 46 -0.20 2.63 18.70
C ASP A 46 -1.53 2.02 18.22
N ASN A 47 -2.49 2.88 17.88
CA ASN A 47 -3.77 2.49 17.31
C ASN A 47 -3.87 2.81 15.82
N ALA A 48 -2.74 2.70 15.10
CA ALA A 48 -2.69 2.96 13.67
C ALA A 48 -3.73 2.17 12.89
N ASP A 49 -4.34 2.83 11.93
CA ASP A 49 -5.21 2.18 10.97
C ASP A 49 -4.42 1.20 10.09
N LEU A 50 -5.10 0.25 9.50
CA LEU A 50 -4.53 -0.71 8.58
C LEU A 50 -4.82 -0.27 7.15
N VAL A 51 -3.79 -0.01 6.35
CA VAL A 51 -3.95 0.50 4.99
C VAL A 51 -3.41 -0.50 3.98
N PHE A 52 -4.28 -0.96 3.11
CA PHE A 52 -3.94 -1.79 1.95
C PHE A 52 -3.78 -0.87 0.74
N TYR A 53 -2.56 -0.69 0.30
CA TYR A 53 -2.25 0.16 -0.84
C TYR A 53 -2.29 -0.61 -2.15
N GLN A 54 -2.75 0.05 -3.20
CA GLN A 54 -2.54 -0.47 -4.55
C GLN A 54 -1.03 -0.63 -4.81
N PRO A 55 -0.56 -1.82 -5.19
CA PRO A 55 0.88 -2.10 -5.29
C PRO A 55 1.58 -1.22 -6.33
N HIS A 56 0.90 -0.94 -7.45
CA HIS A 56 1.41 -0.11 -8.54
C HIS A 56 1.56 1.37 -8.16
N SER A 57 0.92 1.83 -7.10
CA SER A 57 1.04 3.21 -6.59
C SER A 57 2.02 3.36 -5.42
N SER A 58 2.81 2.34 -5.12
CA SER A 58 3.84 2.33 -4.06
C SER A 58 4.84 3.48 -4.16
N THR A 59 5.10 3.99 -5.37
CA THR A 59 5.96 5.16 -5.60
C THR A 59 5.54 6.39 -4.80
N GLY A 60 4.23 6.61 -4.65
CA GLY A 60 3.69 7.70 -3.83
C GLY A 60 3.91 7.49 -2.34
N VAL A 61 3.77 6.26 -1.87
CA VAL A 61 4.02 5.91 -0.46
C VAL A 61 5.50 6.09 -0.12
N TYR A 62 6.40 5.66 -1.00
CA TYR A 62 7.84 5.89 -0.83
C TYR A 62 8.20 7.38 -0.84
N ALA A 63 7.64 8.15 -1.77
CA ALA A 63 7.86 9.59 -1.84
C ALA A 63 7.41 10.30 -0.55
N ARG A 64 6.28 9.89 0.02
CA ARG A 64 5.78 10.39 1.30
C ARG A 64 6.69 10.00 2.46
N ALA A 65 7.06 8.74 2.56
CA ALA A 65 7.95 8.23 3.60
C ALA A 65 9.33 8.90 3.58
N PHE A 66 9.83 9.23 2.40
CA PHE A 66 11.06 10.02 2.25
C PHE A 66 10.92 11.43 2.84
N LEU A 67 9.83 12.14 2.56
CA LEU A 67 9.59 13.46 3.16
C LEU A 67 9.40 13.41 4.69
N GLU A 68 8.92 12.29 5.20
CA GLU A 68 8.79 12.03 6.64
C GLU A 68 10.12 11.60 7.29
N GLY A 69 11.21 11.47 6.53
CA GLY A 69 12.50 11.03 7.02
C GLY A 69 12.58 9.53 7.36
N ARG A 70 11.63 8.73 6.91
CA ARG A 70 11.58 7.28 7.12
C ARG A 70 12.39 6.49 6.10
N LEU A 71 12.68 7.07 4.98
CA LEU A 71 13.52 6.50 3.92
C LEU A 71 14.66 7.45 3.58
N SER A 72 15.83 6.90 3.26
CA SER A 72 16.98 7.66 2.82
C SER A 72 16.94 7.95 1.32
N GLN A 73 17.74 8.92 0.87
CA GLN A 73 17.93 9.18 -0.56
C GLN A 73 18.50 7.96 -1.28
N GLU A 74 19.47 7.27 -0.66
CA GLU A 74 20.10 6.08 -1.22
C GLU A 74 19.06 4.95 -1.47
N GLN A 75 18.13 4.77 -0.54
CA GLN A 75 17.03 3.81 -0.73
C GLN A 75 16.16 4.18 -1.94
N LEU A 76 15.83 5.46 -2.12
CA LEU A 76 15.07 5.92 -3.29
C LEU A 76 15.84 5.73 -4.61
N GLU A 77 17.14 5.98 -4.61
CA GLU A 77 18.01 5.78 -5.78
C GLU A 77 18.14 4.30 -6.18
N ASN A 78 17.88 3.40 -5.23
CA ASN A 78 17.82 1.95 -5.44
C ASN A 78 16.38 1.43 -5.52
N TYR A 79 15.46 2.22 -6.07
CA TYR A 79 14.09 1.79 -6.33
C TYR A 79 14.09 0.56 -7.26
N ARG A 80 13.33 -0.49 -6.87
CA ARG A 80 13.27 -1.80 -7.53
C ARG A 80 14.58 -2.60 -7.55
N HIS A 81 15.49 -2.28 -6.63
CA HIS A 81 16.75 -2.99 -6.43
C HIS A 81 16.90 -3.57 -5.02
N GLU A 82 15.84 -4.15 -4.53
CA GLU A 82 15.77 -4.77 -3.21
C GLU A 82 16.58 -6.07 -3.08
N ALA A 83 16.80 -6.78 -4.18
CA ALA A 83 17.43 -8.10 -4.18
C ALA A 83 18.86 -8.13 -3.58
N ASN A 84 19.57 -7.01 -3.67
CA ASN A 84 20.94 -6.87 -3.12
C ASN A 84 20.94 -6.26 -1.70
N GLY A 85 19.78 -6.05 -1.11
CA GLY A 85 19.59 -5.37 0.16
C GLY A 85 19.69 -3.85 0.06
N GLY A 86 18.91 -3.15 0.89
CA GLY A 86 18.96 -1.68 0.98
C GLY A 86 18.18 -0.90 -0.08
N GLY A 87 17.62 -1.56 -1.09
CA GLY A 87 16.74 -0.94 -2.08
C GLY A 87 15.26 -1.03 -1.70
N LEU A 88 14.42 -0.37 -2.51
CA LEU A 88 12.97 -0.39 -2.33
C LEU A 88 12.34 -1.48 -3.20
N SER A 89 11.41 -2.23 -2.63
CA SER A 89 10.66 -3.26 -3.36
C SER A 89 9.79 -2.65 -4.45
N SER A 90 9.60 -3.40 -5.53
CA SER A 90 8.77 -2.98 -6.66
C SER A 90 7.31 -2.75 -6.27
N TYR A 91 6.82 -3.53 -5.31
CA TYR A 91 5.45 -3.52 -4.80
C TYR A 91 5.44 -3.63 -3.28
N CYS A 92 4.27 -3.50 -2.67
CA CYS A 92 4.08 -3.72 -1.24
C CYS A 92 4.44 -5.17 -0.87
N HIS A 93 5.62 -5.38 -0.31
CA HIS A 93 6.19 -6.70 -0.08
C HIS A 93 6.76 -6.84 1.34
N PRO A 94 5.97 -7.30 2.32
CA PRO A 94 6.40 -7.41 3.72
C PRO A 94 7.63 -8.30 3.95
N TYR A 95 7.84 -9.32 3.13
CA TYR A 95 9.02 -10.18 3.24
C TYR A 95 10.33 -9.46 2.87
N LEU A 96 10.30 -8.60 1.84
CA LEU A 96 11.47 -7.84 1.40
C LEU A 96 11.69 -6.56 2.22
N MET A 97 10.61 -5.97 2.73
CA MET A 97 10.64 -4.75 3.55
C MET A 97 9.73 -4.92 4.78
N PRO A 98 10.10 -5.79 5.76
CA PRO A 98 9.24 -6.14 6.88
C PRO A 98 8.92 -4.97 7.82
N ASP A 99 9.84 -4.01 7.95
CA ASP A 99 9.66 -2.83 8.80
C ASP A 99 8.89 -1.70 8.11
N PHE A 100 8.56 -1.88 6.82
CA PHE A 100 7.89 -0.86 6.03
C PHE A 100 6.49 -1.27 5.58
N TRP A 101 6.34 -2.46 5.01
CA TRP A 101 5.08 -2.95 4.49
C TRP A 101 4.40 -3.94 5.44
N SER A 102 3.14 -3.69 5.79
CA SER A 102 2.36 -4.61 6.64
C SER A 102 1.61 -5.67 5.84
N PHE A 103 1.22 -5.36 4.61
CA PHE A 103 0.37 -6.26 3.81
C PHE A 103 0.93 -6.47 2.40
N PRO A 104 0.93 -7.73 1.91
CA PRO A 104 1.29 -8.03 0.53
C PRO A 104 0.09 -7.75 -0.38
N THR A 105 0.23 -6.81 -1.30
CA THR A 105 -0.82 -6.44 -2.26
C THR A 105 -0.37 -6.55 -3.72
N GLY A 106 0.78 -7.19 -3.96
CA GLY A 106 1.42 -7.25 -5.29
C GLY A 106 0.60 -7.99 -6.34
N SER A 107 -0.18 -8.98 -5.94
CA SER A 107 -1.04 -9.73 -6.85
C SER A 107 -2.42 -9.08 -6.92
N MET A 108 -2.86 -8.75 -8.14
CA MET A 108 -4.16 -8.11 -8.37
C MET A 108 -5.30 -8.98 -7.84
N GLY A 109 -6.31 -8.34 -7.22
CA GLY A 109 -7.44 -9.00 -6.59
C GLY A 109 -7.20 -9.48 -5.15
N ILE A 110 -5.96 -9.75 -4.77
CA ILE A 110 -5.62 -10.20 -3.41
C ILE A 110 -5.74 -9.07 -2.38
N GLY A 111 -5.33 -7.85 -2.74
CA GLY A 111 -5.44 -6.69 -1.85
C GLY A 111 -6.88 -6.41 -1.39
N PRO A 112 -7.84 -6.25 -2.31
CA PRO A 112 -9.25 -6.08 -1.97
C PRO A 112 -9.79 -7.19 -1.07
N MET A 113 -9.58 -8.44 -1.46
CA MET A 113 -10.02 -9.61 -0.70
C MET A 113 -9.43 -9.62 0.72
N SER A 114 -8.12 -9.43 0.85
CA SER A 114 -7.41 -9.47 2.12
C SER A 114 -7.85 -8.33 3.06
N SER A 115 -8.11 -7.14 2.51
CA SER A 115 -8.60 -6.00 3.31
C SER A 115 -9.97 -6.28 3.93
N ILE A 116 -10.88 -6.89 3.17
CA ILE A 116 -12.20 -7.31 3.65
C ILE A 116 -12.06 -8.38 4.74
N TYR A 117 -11.22 -9.39 4.53
CA TYR A 117 -11.01 -10.43 5.54
C TYR A 117 -10.33 -9.88 6.79
N GLN A 118 -9.40 -8.95 6.66
CA GLN A 118 -8.78 -8.29 7.80
C GLN A 118 -9.82 -7.51 8.63
N ALA A 119 -10.69 -6.75 7.98
CA ALA A 119 -11.78 -6.03 8.66
C ALA A 119 -12.73 -6.99 9.38
N ARG A 120 -13.11 -8.10 8.73
CA ARG A 120 -13.97 -9.14 9.33
C ARG A 120 -13.27 -9.83 10.51
N PHE A 121 -11.99 -10.09 10.41
CA PHE A 121 -11.21 -10.71 11.48
C PHE A 121 -11.13 -9.80 12.71
N LEU A 122 -10.87 -8.51 12.53
CA LEU A 122 -10.92 -7.55 13.64
C LEU A 122 -12.31 -7.55 14.31
N LYS A 123 -13.36 -7.53 13.51
CA LYS A 123 -14.73 -7.59 14.04
C LYS A 123 -15.05 -8.89 14.77
N TYR A 124 -14.54 -10.01 14.28
CA TYR A 124 -14.63 -11.29 14.98
C TYR A 124 -13.96 -11.24 16.36
N LEU A 125 -12.73 -10.71 16.43
CA LEU A 125 -11.99 -10.58 17.70
C LEU A 125 -12.72 -9.67 18.70
N GLU A 126 -13.29 -8.56 18.22
CA GLU A 126 -14.12 -7.68 19.05
C GLU A 126 -15.34 -8.41 19.61
N ASN A 127 -16.08 -9.11 18.75
CA ASN A 127 -17.29 -9.85 19.15
C ASN A 127 -16.97 -10.99 20.15
N ARG A 128 -15.75 -11.50 20.13
CA ARG A 128 -15.27 -12.51 21.09
C ARG A 128 -14.66 -11.89 22.36
N ASN A 129 -14.63 -10.56 22.48
CA ASN A 129 -13.97 -9.83 23.56
C ASN A 129 -12.45 -10.14 23.69
N LEU A 130 -11.81 -10.55 22.59
CA LEU A 130 -10.38 -10.84 22.54
C LEU A 130 -9.54 -9.61 22.18
N LEU A 131 -10.16 -8.64 21.54
CA LEU A 131 -9.54 -7.37 21.16
C LEU A 131 -10.56 -6.25 21.29
N LYS A 132 -10.12 -5.12 21.84
CA LYS A 132 -10.87 -3.87 21.80
C LYS A 132 -10.07 -2.89 20.95
N THR A 133 -10.60 -2.54 19.79
CA THR A 133 -9.90 -1.65 18.85
C THR A 133 -10.88 -0.70 18.17
N ASN A 134 -10.38 0.45 17.78
CA ASN A 134 -11.08 1.43 16.95
C ASN A 134 -10.34 1.67 15.62
N LYS A 135 -9.48 0.73 15.23
CA LYS A 135 -8.75 0.78 13.97
C LYS A 135 -9.69 0.61 12.79
N HIS A 136 -9.47 1.42 11.76
CA HIS A 136 -10.10 1.20 10.47
C HIS A 136 -9.20 0.35 9.58
N VAL A 137 -9.82 -0.34 8.64
CA VAL A 137 -9.15 -0.99 7.53
C VAL A 137 -9.48 -0.20 6.28
N TRP A 138 -8.47 0.41 5.69
CA TRP A 138 -8.56 1.18 4.46
C TRP A 138 -8.04 0.36 3.30
N GLY A 139 -8.69 0.45 2.15
CA GLY A 139 -8.21 -0.15 0.91
C GLY A 139 -8.22 0.89 -0.21
N VAL A 140 -7.09 1.04 -0.90
CA VAL A 140 -6.97 1.88 -2.09
C VAL A 140 -6.57 0.98 -3.25
N PHE A 141 -7.47 0.82 -4.20
CA PHE A 141 -7.34 -0.15 -5.29
C PHE A 141 -7.63 0.48 -6.63
N GLY A 142 -7.06 -0.07 -7.70
CA GLY A 142 -7.37 0.31 -9.06
C GLY A 142 -8.65 -0.36 -9.57
N ASP A 143 -9.25 0.22 -10.60
CA ASP A 143 -10.43 -0.30 -11.28
C ASP A 143 -10.19 -1.70 -11.84
N GLY A 144 -9.09 -1.92 -12.58
CA GLY A 144 -8.74 -3.23 -13.11
C GLY A 144 -8.52 -4.29 -12.02
N GLU A 145 -8.02 -3.90 -10.83
CA GLU A 145 -7.88 -4.79 -9.69
C GLU A 145 -9.25 -5.21 -9.12
N MET A 146 -10.24 -4.33 -9.20
CA MET A 146 -11.60 -4.62 -8.77
C MET A 146 -12.38 -5.52 -9.72
N ASP A 147 -11.92 -5.67 -10.97
CA ASP A 147 -12.50 -6.59 -11.95
C ASP A 147 -12.03 -8.04 -11.77
N GLU A 148 -11.02 -8.28 -10.95
CA GLU A 148 -10.55 -9.63 -10.65
C GLU A 148 -11.63 -10.46 -9.91
N PRO A 149 -11.78 -11.77 -10.24
CA PRO A 149 -12.80 -12.63 -9.63
C PRO A 149 -12.72 -12.67 -8.10
N GLU A 150 -11.51 -12.62 -7.54
CA GLU A 150 -11.25 -12.60 -6.11
C GLU A 150 -11.80 -11.33 -5.45
N SER A 151 -11.62 -10.18 -6.10
CA SER A 151 -12.14 -8.89 -5.64
C SER A 151 -13.67 -8.89 -5.66
N GLN A 152 -14.27 -9.31 -6.77
CA GLN A 152 -15.71 -9.37 -6.94
C GLN A 152 -16.36 -10.36 -5.94
N GLY A 153 -15.77 -11.56 -5.80
CA GLY A 153 -16.23 -12.56 -4.86
C GLY A 153 -16.18 -12.07 -3.40
N ALA A 154 -15.10 -11.43 -3.01
CA ALA A 154 -14.95 -10.88 -1.67
C ALA A 154 -15.93 -9.72 -1.41
N TYR A 155 -16.14 -8.83 -2.38
CA TYR A 155 -17.10 -7.73 -2.27
C TYR A 155 -18.53 -8.24 -2.08
N LEU A 156 -18.96 -9.21 -2.87
CA LEU A 156 -20.27 -9.85 -2.74
C LEU A 156 -20.46 -10.54 -1.38
N CYS A 157 -19.39 -11.19 -0.88
CA CYS A 157 -19.41 -11.79 0.46
C CYS A 157 -19.44 -10.76 1.58
N SER A 158 -18.83 -9.58 1.39
CA SER A 158 -18.78 -8.53 2.41
C SER A 158 -20.14 -7.91 2.70
N SER A 159 -21.03 -7.87 1.72
CA SER A 159 -22.39 -7.33 1.86
C SER A 159 -23.30 -8.20 2.74
N ARG A 160 -22.96 -9.47 2.97
CA ARG A 160 -23.70 -10.36 3.86
C ARG A 160 -23.34 -10.05 5.30
N LYS A 161 -24.30 -9.55 6.08
CA LYS A 161 -24.12 -9.34 7.53
C LYS A 161 -23.68 -10.65 8.18
N ILE A 162 -22.56 -10.62 8.88
CA ILE A 162 -22.20 -11.68 9.83
C ILE A 162 -23.18 -11.50 11.00
N ARG A 163 -24.11 -12.42 11.15
CA ARG A 163 -24.97 -12.51 12.34
C ARG A 163 -24.17 -13.13 13.48
#